data_f4852b62205ddc21ffe3a817f30ced38
#
_entry.id   f4852b62205ddc21ffe3a817f30ced38
#
_cell.length_a   1.000
_cell.length_b   1.000
_cell.length_c   1.000
_cell.angle_alpha   90.00
_cell.angle_beta   90.00
_cell.angle_gamma   90.00
#
_symmetry.space_group_name_H-M   'P 1'
#
loop_
_entity.id
_entity.type
_entity.pdbx_description
1 polymer ?
#
loop_
_entity_poly.entity_id
_entity_poly.type
_entity_poly.pdbx_seq_one_letter_code
_entity_poly.pdbx_strand_id
1 'polypeptide(L)'
;MTFAWPWMLLALGAVPLLVLEYRRLSRQRTARRTQLAALGLVAPATAATGRRRHIAPALLLVALTVMFIGLARPQASVAQPRRDGTVVLAFDISSSMRATDLTPTRLDAAKTAARAFVARQPATIRVGVVAFGESGLVMQQPTSDKAGVLAAIDRLTPAGGTALGRGIQASLGLIAGKPVQLDNTGGGIEASGPDLGYHGSAAVILLSDGENTADPDPLEVAKVASTAGVKIYPIGIGSPQGTVLRIDGFQVATALDEDLLRQIASTTNGKYFAAADSAGLSRVYDSIDLAWTVESTRIEVTGLFAATAALLLLLAAGLSFAWFGRVI
;
A
#
# COMPACT_ATOMS: atom_id res chain seq x y z
N MET A 1 -13.34 -2.26 14.86
CA MET A 1 -14.46 -2.71 14.02
C MET A 1 -15.38 -1.55 13.76
N THR A 2 -15.72 -1.27 12.52
CA THR A 2 -16.71 -0.26 12.13
C THR A 2 -17.89 -0.97 11.49
N PHE A 3 -19.09 -0.36 11.57
CA PHE A 3 -20.29 -0.91 10.93
C PHE A 3 -20.62 -0.07 9.71
N ALA A 4 -20.87 -0.72 8.55
CA ALA A 4 -21.27 0.01 7.35
C ALA A 4 -22.70 0.55 7.48
N TRP A 5 -23.59 -0.16 8.22
CA TRP A 5 -24.97 0.22 8.44
C TRP A 5 -25.31 0.24 9.94
N PRO A 6 -24.79 1.20 10.73
CA PRO A 6 -24.96 1.21 12.18
C PRO A 6 -26.41 1.31 12.63
N TRP A 7 -27.30 1.92 11.84
CA TRP A 7 -28.74 2.03 12.13
C TRP A 7 -29.45 0.66 12.14
N MET A 8 -28.90 -0.39 11.48
CA MET A 8 -29.43 -1.74 11.56
C MET A 8 -29.28 -2.36 12.95
N LEU A 9 -28.41 -1.84 13.81
CA LEU A 9 -28.31 -2.27 15.20
C LEU A 9 -29.59 -1.94 16.00
N LEU A 10 -30.45 -1.03 15.54
CA LEU A 10 -31.77 -0.78 16.13
C LEU A 10 -32.66 -2.03 16.10
N ALA A 11 -32.44 -2.94 15.11
CA ALA A 11 -33.13 -4.23 15.05
C ALA A 11 -32.87 -5.12 16.28
N LEU A 12 -31.73 -4.91 16.98
CA LEU A 12 -31.48 -5.58 18.26
C LEU A 12 -32.54 -5.26 19.34
N GLY A 13 -33.23 -4.13 19.23
CA GLY A 13 -34.37 -3.78 20.07
C GLY A 13 -35.54 -4.78 19.97
N ALA A 14 -35.63 -5.55 18.90
CA ALA A 14 -36.61 -6.62 18.76
C ALA A 14 -36.31 -7.82 19.69
N VAL A 15 -35.04 -8.05 20.06
CA VAL A 15 -34.63 -9.19 20.89
C VAL A 15 -35.28 -9.13 22.30
N PRO A 16 -35.18 -8.01 23.05
CA PRO A 16 -35.84 -7.90 24.35
C PRO A 16 -37.37 -8.03 24.23
N LEU A 17 -37.99 -7.54 23.17
CA LEU A 17 -39.42 -7.73 22.92
C LEU A 17 -39.76 -9.20 22.74
N LEU A 18 -38.99 -9.92 21.95
CA LEU A 18 -39.16 -11.36 21.77
C LEU A 18 -38.95 -12.14 23.07
N VAL A 19 -37.99 -11.75 23.90
CA VAL A 19 -37.76 -12.34 25.23
C VAL A 19 -38.95 -12.08 26.14
N LEU A 20 -39.51 -10.89 26.15
CA LEU A 20 -40.71 -10.55 26.96
C LEU A 20 -41.91 -11.36 26.51
N GLU A 21 -42.17 -11.45 25.21
CA GLU A 21 -43.28 -12.20 24.66
C GLU A 21 -43.12 -13.72 24.94
N TYR A 22 -41.92 -14.25 24.76
CA TYR A 22 -41.60 -15.64 25.12
C TYR A 22 -41.87 -15.91 26.61
N ARG A 23 -41.45 -15.03 27.52
CA ARG A 23 -41.71 -15.16 28.96
C ARG A 23 -43.22 -15.10 29.25
N ARG A 24 -43.95 -14.19 28.60
CA ARG A 24 -45.42 -14.06 28.73
C ARG A 24 -46.13 -15.34 28.30
N LEU A 25 -45.81 -15.84 27.11
CA LEU A 25 -46.38 -17.09 26.58
C LEU A 25 -46.01 -18.30 27.45
N SER A 26 -44.77 -18.37 27.92
CA SER A 26 -44.31 -19.45 28.80
C SER A 26 -45.07 -19.46 30.14
N ARG A 27 -45.32 -18.29 30.75
CA ARG A 27 -46.15 -18.15 31.97
C ARG A 27 -47.59 -18.59 31.72
N GLN A 28 -48.20 -18.17 30.64
CA GLN A 28 -49.57 -18.56 30.29
C GLN A 28 -49.71 -20.07 30.08
N ARG A 29 -48.72 -20.68 29.35
CA ARG A 29 -48.69 -22.13 29.14
C ARG A 29 -48.52 -22.90 30.46
N THR A 30 -47.71 -22.38 31.40
CA THR A 30 -47.53 -23.02 32.71
C THR A 30 -48.84 -22.89 33.54
N ALA A 31 -49.45 -21.72 33.58
CA ALA A 31 -50.73 -21.51 34.31
C ALA A 31 -51.87 -22.42 33.78
N ARG A 32 -51.97 -22.52 32.44
CA ARG A 32 -52.95 -23.45 31.84
C ARG A 32 -52.67 -24.92 32.17
N ARG A 33 -51.42 -25.34 32.18
CA ARG A 33 -51.01 -26.69 32.57
C ARG A 33 -51.30 -27.00 34.04
N THR A 34 -51.08 -26.08 34.95
CA THR A 34 -51.39 -26.24 36.37
C THR A 34 -52.90 -26.35 36.57
N GLN A 35 -53.70 -25.57 35.86
CA GLN A 35 -55.19 -25.72 35.90
C GLN A 35 -55.64 -27.06 35.39
N LEU A 36 -55.11 -27.54 34.26
CA LEU A 36 -55.49 -28.87 33.71
C LEU A 36 -55.03 -30.04 34.59
N ALA A 37 -53.84 -29.86 35.24
CA ALA A 37 -53.34 -30.84 36.20
C ALA A 37 -54.25 -30.94 37.48
N ALA A 38 -54.73 -29.77 37.95
CA ALA A 38 -55.65 -29.71 39.06
C ALA A 38 -57.02 -30.41 38.75
N LEU A 39 -57.42 -30.48 37.48
CA LEU A 39 -58.58 -31.19 36.98
C LEU A 39 -58.31 -32.67 36.67
N GLY A 40 -57.08 -33.15 36.94
CA GLY A 40 -56.70 -34.56 36.66
C GLY A 40 -56.52 -34.92 35.17
N LEU A 41 -56.59 -33.94 34.28
CA LEU A 41 -56.54 -34.13 32.84
C LEU A 41 -55.11 -34.27 32.25
N VAL A 42 -54.09 -33.93 33.02
CA VAL A 42 -52.64 -33.96 32.54
C VAL A 42 -51.75 -34.36 33.71
N ALA A 43 -50.80 -35.25 33.49
CA ALA A 43 -49.81 -35.62 34.49
C ALA A 43 -48.90 -34.39 34.88
N PRO A 44 -48.51 -34.26 36.16
CA PRO A 44 -47.63 -33.19 36.61
C PRO A 44 -46.27 -33.25 35.90
N ALA A 45 -45.78 -32.10 35.43
CA ALA A 45 -44.51 -32.02 34.71
C ALA A 45 -43.32 -32.38 35.60
N THR A 46 -42.53 -33.37 35.20
CA THR A 46 -41.29 -33.73 35.89
C THR A 46 -40.25 -32.63 35.77
N ALA A 47 -39.49 -32.36 36.85
CA ALA A 47 -38.51 -31.28 36.94
C ALA A 47 -37.41 -31.36 35.85
N ALA A 48 -37.11 -32.56 35.34
CA ALA A 48 -36.12 -32.81 34.29
C ALA A 48 -36.44 -32.15 32.94
N THR A 49 -37.73 -31.99 32.60
CA THR A 49 -38.16 -31.32 31.36
C THR A 49 -38.18 -29.81 31.47
N GLY A 50 -38.10 -29.24 32.67
CA GLY A 50 -38.26 -27.82 32.93
C GLY A 50 -37.14 -26.96 32.31
N ARG A 51 -35.90 -27.40 32.38
CA ARG A 51 -34.73 -26.60 31.92
C ARG A 51 -34.44 -26.81 30.42
N ARG A 52 -34.63 -28.01 29.90
CA ARG A 52 -34.39 -28.37 28.49
C ARG A 52 -35.32 -27.59 27.53
N ARG A 53 -36.55 -27.28 27.95
CA ARG A 53 -37.53 -26.54 27.13
C ARG A 53 -37.11 -25.11 26.79
N HIS A 54 -36.15 -24.52 27.54
CA HIS A 54 -35.69 -23.16 27.32
C HIS A 54 -34.43 -23.08 26.45
N ILE A 55 -33.72 -24.21 26.24
CA ILE A 55 -32.44 -24.23 25.50
C ILE A 55 -32.64 -23.92 24.02
N ALA A 56 -33.57 -24.57 23.36
CA ALA A 56 -33.82 -24.35 21.95
C ALA A 56 -34.31 -22.92 21.64
N PRO A 57 -35.30 -22.35 22.38
CA PRO A 57 -35.67 -20.93 22.23
C PRO A 57 -34.51 -19.94 22.56
N ALA A 58 -33.68 -20.27 23.55
CA ALA A 58 -32.53 -19.43 23.88
C ALA A 58 -31.50 -19.42 22.73
N LEU A 59 -31.19 -20.58 22.14
CA LEU A 59 -30.32 -20.69 20.98
C LEU A 59 -30.87 -19.92 19.77
N LEU A 60 -32.19 -19.98 19.55
CA LEU A 60 -32.85 -19.22 18.51
C LEU A 60 -32.69 -17.70 18.72
N LEU A 61 -32.87 -17.21 19.94
CA LEU A 61 -32.68 -15.79 20.28
C LEU A 61 -31.26 -15.36 20.10
N VAL A 62 -30.28 -16.21 20.47
CA VAL A 62 -28.86 -15.93 20.25
C VAL A 62 -28.55 -15.90 18.75
N ALA A 63 -29.06 -16.86 17.98
CA ALA A 63 -28.89 -16.88 16.53
C ALA A 63 -29.45 -15.61 15.86
N LEU A 64 -30.63 -15.16 16.29
CA LEU A 64 -31.27 -13.93 15.82
C LEU A 64 -30.43 -12.69 16.18
N THR A 65 -29.86 -12.65 17.38
CA THR A 65 -28.98 -11.58 17.82
C THR A 65 -27.73 -11.49 16.95
N VAL A 66 -27.08 -12.65 16.69
CA VAL A 66 -25.90 -12.74 15.82
C VAL A 66 -26.25 -12.31 14.40
N MET A 67 -27.42 -12.71 13.90
CA MET A 67 -27.89 -12.32 12.58
C MET A 67 -28.12 -10.80 12.48
N PHE A 68 -28.74 -10.15 13.48
CA PHE A 68 -28.94 -8.70 13.48
C PHE A 68 -27.62 -7.93 13.55
N ILE A 69 -26.61 -8.44 14.28
CA ILE A 69 -25.26 -7.88 14.28
C ILE A 69 -24.65 -8.02 12.87
N GLY A 70 -24.81 -9.19 12.24
CA GLY A 70 -24.34 -9.42 10.87
C GLY A 70 -24.99 -8.49 9.84
N LEU A 71 -26.27 -8.14 10.01
CA LEU A 71 -27.02 -7.22 9.14
C LEU A 71 -26.45 -5.80 9.16
N ALA A 72 -25.81 -5.40 10.27
CA ALA A 72 -25.12 -4.11 10.40
C ALA A 72 -23.81 -4.04 9.59
N ARG A 73 -23.44 -5.12 8.85
CA ARG A 73 -22.25 -5.25 8.02
C ARG A 73 -20.98 -4.86 8.77
N PRO A 74 -20.56 -5.64 9.78
CA PRO A 74 -19.34 -5.38 10.51
C PRO A 74 -18.12 -5.47 9.58
N GLN A 75 -17.27 -4.45 9.64
CA GLN A 75 -16.03 -4.34 8.89
C GLN A 75 -14.84 -4.46 9.84
N ALA A 76 -13.93 -5.35 9.53
CA ALA A 76 -12.63 -5.43 10.17
C ALA A 76 -11.59 -4.75 9.28
N SER A 77 -10.78 -3.86 9.86
CA SER A 77 -9.59 -3.36 9.19
C SER A 77 -8.52 -4.44 9.27
N VAL A 78 -8.23 -5.08 8.15
CA VAL A 78 -7.10 -5.98 8.03
C VAL A 78 -5.99 -5.20 7.35
N ALA A 79 -4.87 -5.03 8.03
CA ALA A 79 -3.66 -4.50 7.46
C ALA A 79 -3.12 -5.56 6.47
N GLN A 80 -3.52 -5.46 5.20
CA GLN A 80 -2.86 -6.22 4.15
C GLN A 80 -1.68 -5.38 3.66
N PRO A 81 -0.45 -5.88 3.76
CA PRO A 81 0.68 -5.27 3.09
C PRO A 81 0.45 -5.39 1.58
N ARG A 82 -0.22 -4.41 0.98
CA ARG A 82 -0.29 -4.30 -0.46
C ARG A 82 1.05 -3.76 -0.94
N ARG A 83 1.75 -4.56 -1.70
CA ARG A 83 2.98 -4.18 -2.38
C ARG A 83 2.67 -3.46 -3.70
N ASP A 84 1.74 -2.51 -3.66
CA ASP A 84 1.41 -1.67 -4.81
C ASP A 84 2.20 -0.37 -4.69
N GLY A 85 3.03 -0.09 -5.68
CA GLY A 85 3.85 1.13 -5.67
C GLY A 85 4.27 1.54 -7.07
N THR A 86 4.71 2.78 -7.19
CA THR A 86 5.34 3.27 -8.42
C THR A 86 6.80 3.59 -8.13
N VAL A 87 7.69 3.00 -8.89
CA VAL A 87 9.13 3.28 -8.83
C VAL A 87 9.54 3.95 -10.13
N VAL A 88 10.19 5.10 -10.04
CA VAL A 88 10.77 5.76 -11.19
C VAL A 88 12.28 5.59 -11.12
N LEU A 89 12.86 4.97 -12.15
CA LEU A 89 14.31 4.89 -12.34
C LEU A 89 14.75 6.11 -13.13
N ALA A 90 15.44 7.06 -12.48
CA ALA A 90 15.95 8.26 -13.09
C ALA A 90 17.45 8.07 -13.38
N PHE A 91 17.80 7.98 -14.66
CA PHE A 91 19.16 7.77 -15.11
C PHE A 91 19.78 9.09 -15.55
N ASP A 92 20.91 9.38 -14.98
CA ASP A 92 21.84 10.36 -15.54
C ASP A 92 22.40 9.80 -16.85
N ILE A 93 22.26 10.58 -17.92
CA ILE A 93 22.83 10.26 -19.23
C ILE A 93 23.89 11.28 -19.65
N SER A 94 24.36 12.11 -18.71
CA SER A 94 25.43 13.10 -18.98
C SER A 94 26.72 12.46 -19.52
N SER A 95 27.56 13.28 -20.07
CA SER A 95 28.82 12.83 -20.65
C SER A 95 29.77 12.16 -19.64
N SER A 96 29.67 12.50 -18.33
CA SER A 96 30.41 11.86 -17.24
C SER A 96 30.07 10.37 -17.07
N MET A 97 28.87 9.95 -17.48
CA MET A 97 28.44 8.53 -17.43
C MET A 97 29.15 7.63 -18.46
N ARG A 98 29.98 8.21 -19.35
CA ARG A 98 30.89 7.45 -20.21
C ARG A 98 32.14 6.97 -19.49
N ALA A 99 32.39 7.42 -18.26
CA ALA A 99 33.58 7.05 -17.50
C ALA A 99 33.66 5.53 -17.31
N THR A 100 34.90 5.02 -17.33
CA THR A 100 35.21 3.57 -17.26
C THR A 100 35.79 3.17 -15.91
N ASP A 101 35.65 4.02 -14.89
CA ASP A 101 35.94 3.67 -13.49
C ASP A 101 35.00 2.56 -12.96
N LEU A 102 33.82 2.43 -13.58
CA LEU A 102 32.96 1.26 -13.50
C LEU A 102 32.94 0.51 -14.83
N THR A 103 33.13 -0.80 -14.80
CA THR A 103 33.25 -1.62 -16.00
C THR A 103 31.89 -2.09 -16.56
N PRO A 104 31.57 -1.95 -17.86
CA PRO A 104 32.40 -1.34 -18.91
C PRO A 104 32.38 0.21 -18.88
N THR A 105 31.23 0.82 -18.56
CA THR A 105 31.08 2.25 -18.29
C THR A 105 30.13 2.45 -17.10
N ARG A 106 30.09 3.65 -16.53
CA ARG A 106 29.14 3.99 -15.45
C ARG A 106 27.70 3.73 -15.88
N LEU A 107 27.31 4.17 -17.09
CA LEU A 107 25.97 3.96 -17.61
C LEU A 107 25.64 2.48 -17.83
N ASP A 108 26.58 1.70 -18.38
CA ASP A 108 26.34 0.27 -18.63
C ASP A 108 26.23 -0.54 -17.32
N ALA A 109 27.02 -0.18 -16.31
CA ALA A 109 26.89 -0.73 -14.97
C ALA A 109 25.51 -0.41 -14.36
N ALA A 110 25.07 0.86 -14.48
CA ALA A 110 23.76 1.30 -14.03
C ALA A 110 22.62 0.55 -14.72
N LYS A 111 22.69 0.40 -16.05
CA LYS A 111 21.71 -0.37 -16.85
C LYS A 111 21.65 -1.83 -16.40
N THR A 112 22.80 -2.46 -16.19
CA THR A 112 22.87 -3.88 -15.80
C THR A 112 22.22 -4.11 -14.44
N ALA A 113 22.53 -3.26 -13.47
CA ALA A 113 21.93 -3.36 -12.15
C ALA A 113 20.42 -3.05 -12.15
N ALA A 114 19.99 -2.04 -12.93
CA ALA A 114 18.59 -1.70 -13.09
C ALA A 114 17.78 -2.84 -13.76
N ARG A 115 18.35 -3.52 -14.76
CA ARG A 115 17.71 -4.72 -15.35
C ARG A 115 17.48 -5.80 -14.29
N ALA A 116 18.49 -6.08 -13.46
CA ALA A 116 18.36 -7.05 -12.39
C ALA A 116 17.30 -6.64 -11.36
N PHE A 117 17.21 -5.35 -11.03
CA PHE A 117 16.17 -4.81 -10.17
C PHE A 117 14.76 -5.01 -10.76
N VAL A 118 14.55 -4.58 -12.02
CA VAL A 118 13.25 -4.72 -12.72
C VAL A 118 12.81 -6.16 -12.80
N ALA A 119 13.74 -7.09 -13.10
CA ALA A 119 13.43 -8.52 -13.20
C ALA A 119 12.85 -9.09 -11.90
N ARG A 120 13.33 -8.62 -10.74
CA ARG A 120 12.92 -9.08 -9.40
C ARG A 120 11.65 -8.43 -8.86
N GLN A 121 11.21 -7.30 -9.45
CA GLN A 121 10.00 -6.62 -8.94
C GLN A 121 8.75 -7.48 -9.14
N PRO A 122 7.84 -7.52 -8.15
CA PRO A 122 6.54 -8.15 -8.33
C PRO A 122 5.70 -7.39 -9.34
N ALA A 123 4.72 -8.05 -9.97
CA ALA A 123 3.85 -7.43 -10.98
C ALA A 123 2.96 -6.28 -10.43
N THR A 124 2.86 -6.15 -9.12
CA THR A 124 2.13 -5.07 -8.44
C THR A 124 2.91 -3.75 -8.40
N ILE A 125 4.22 -3.77 -8.65
CA ILE A 125 5.07 -2.58 -8.75
C ILE A 125 5.09 -2.10 -10.20
N ARG A 126 4.70 -0.85 -10.41
CA ARG A 126 4.83 -0.18 -11.71
C ARG A 126 6.18 0.53 -11.77
N VAL A 127 6.93 0.27 -12.82
CA VAL A 127 8.25 0.88 -13.02
C VAL A 127 8.18 1.85 -14.18
N GLY A 128 8.58 3.10 -13.93
CA GLY A 128 8.81 4.13 -14.95
C GLY A 128 10.30 4.37 -15.17
N VAL A 129 10.67 4.90 -16.33
CA VAL A 129 12.06 5.25 -16.65
C VAL A 129 12.12 6.69 -17.13
N VAL A 130 13.00 7.45 -16.49
CA VAL A 130 13.36 8.82 -16.87
C VAL A 130 14.84 8.84 -17.20
N ALA A 131 15.22 9.51 -18.29
CA ALA A 131 16.58 9.86 -18.60
C ALA A 131 16.76 11.37 -18.39
N PHE A 132 17.85 11.79 -17.80
CA PHE A 132 18.14 13.21 -17.67
C PHE A 132 19.61 13.52 -17.99
N GLY A 133 19.78 14.61 -18.67
CA GLY A 133 21.04 15.28 -19.03
C GLY A 133 20.80 16.77 -18.92
N GLU A 134 20.83 17.52 -20.01
CA GLU A 134 20.41 18.94 -20.05
C GLU A 134 18.90 19.11 -19.84
N SER A 135 18.11 18.07 -20.13
CA SER A 135 16.66 18.02 -19.94
C SER A 135 16.23 16.69 -19.32
N GLY A 136 15.05 16.67 -18.69
CA GLY A 136 14.43 15.43 -18.20
C GLY A 136 13.48 14.85 -19.25
N LEU A 137 13.71 13.61 -19.67
CA LEU A 137 12.94 12.90 -20.69
C LEU A 137 12.29 11.65 -20.11
N VAL A 138 10.99 11.49 -20.29
CA VAL A 138 10.28 10.27 -19.94
C VAL A 138 10.53 9.22 -21.03
N MET A 139 11.26 8.17 -20.69
CA MET A 139 11.56 7.05 -21.59
C MET A 139 10.49 5.97 -21.55
N GLN A 140 9.86 5.78 -20.37
CA GLN A 140 8.81 4.81 -20.15
C GLN A 140 7.85 5.29 -19.06
N GLN A 141 6.56 5.30 -19.35
CA GLN A 141 5.50 5.53 -18.37
C GLN A 141 5.44 4.37 -17.35
N PRO A 142 5.02 4.61 -16.10
CA PRO A 142 4.95 3.57 -15.09
C PRO A 142 4.07 2.40 -15.54
N THR A 143 4.68 1.23 -15.70
CA THR A 143 4.03 0.01 -16.16
C THR A 143 4.52 -1.21 -15.39
N SER A 144 3.70 -2.25 -15.33
CA SER A 144 4.09 -3.59 -14.88
C SER A 144 4.69 -4.45 -16.01
N ASP A 145 4.66 -3.97 -17.25
CA ASP A 145 5.31 -4.64 -18.40
C ASP A 145 6.83 -4.48 -18.31
N LYS A 146 7.48 -5.51 -17.78
CA LYS A 146 8.93 -5.55 -17.64
C LYS A 146 9.67 -5.45 -18.98
N ALA A 147 9.12 -6.01 -20.04
CA ALA A 147 9.77 -6.00 -21.36
C ALA A 147 9.86 -4.57 -21.90
N GLY A 148 8.79 -3.78 -21.79
CA GLY A 148 8.79 -2.37 -22.17
C GLY A 148 9.77 -1.54 -21.35
N VAL A 149 9.86 -1.77 -20.03
CA VAL A 149 10.83 -1.10 -19.15
C VAL A 149 12.27 -1.44 -19.54
N LEU A 150 12.58 -2.73 -19.76
CA LEU A 150 13.91 -3.16 -20.15
C LEU A 150 14.32 -2.57 -21.50
N ALA A 151 13.42 -2.56 -22.47
CA ALA A 151 13.68 -1.93 -23.77
C ALA A 151 13.93 -0.42 -23.66
N ALA A 152 13.28 0.28 -22.71
CA ALA A 152 13.56 1.70 -22.45
C ALA A 152 14.95 1.91 -21.85
N ILE A 153 15.36 1.06 -20.89
CA ILE A 153 16.70 1.10 -20.29
C ILE A 153 17.77 0.86 -21.35
N ASP A 154 17.56 -0.07 -22.27
CA ASP A 154 18.52 -0.41 -23.32
C ASP A 154 18.80 0.75 -24.28
N ARG A 155 17.78 1.57 -24.56
CA ARG A 155 17.89 2.73 -25.46
C ARG A 155 18.62 3.95 -24.86
N LEU A 156 18.94 3.92 -23.56
CA LEU A 156 19.67 5.04 -22.95
C LEU A 156 21.06 5.17 -23.59
N THR A 157 21.42 6.39 -23.96
CA THR A 157 22.74 6.70 -24.51
C THR A 157 23.26 7.98 -23.86
N PRO A 158 24.57 8.07 -23.53
CA PRO A 158 25.13 9.25 -22.89
C PRO A 158 25.09 10.46 -23.83
N ALA A 159 24.60 11.60 -23.34
CA ALA A 159 24.53 12.84 -24.09
C ALA A 159 24.46 14.07 -23.18
N GLY A 160 25.16 15.13 -23.52
CA GLY A 160 25.02 16.47 -22.95
C GLY A 160 25.59 16.67 -21.54
N GLY A 161 25.14 17.74 -20.90
CA GLY A 161 25.45 18.11 -19.53
C GLY A 161 24.53 17.46 -18.51
N THR A 162 24.53 17.94 -17.25
CA THR A 162 23.74 17.36 -16.15
C THR A 162 22.83 18.41 -15.53
N ALA A 163 21.51 18.18 -15.58
CA ALA A 163 20.51 18.95 -14.85
C ALA A 163 19.74 18.00 -13.90
N LEU A 164 20.33 17.75 -12.74
CA LEU A 164 19.81 16.82 -11.74
C LEU A 164 18.39 17.20 -11.28
N GLY A 165 18.15 18.49 -11.07
CA GLY A 165 16.85 19.03 -10.73
C GLY A 165 15.78 18.71 -11.77
N ARG A 166 16.11 18.74 -13.07
CA ARG A 166 15.19 18.37 -14.16
C ARG A 166 14.88 16.86 -14.14
N GLY A 167 15.85 16.02 -13.77
CA GLY A 167 15.66 14.59 -13.59
C GLY A 167 14.63 14.29 -12.48
N ILE A 168 14.76 14.95 -11.33
CA ILE A 168 13.81 14.84 -10.22
C ILE A 168 12.44 15.40 -10.65
N GLN A 169 12.41 16.58 -11.28
CA GLN A 169 11.17 17.21 -11.75
C GLN A 169 10.39 16.33 -12.74
N ALA A 170 11.07 15.75 -13.73
CA ALA A 170 10.46 14.83 -14.69
C ALA A 170 9.93 13.56 -14.00
N SER A 171 10.66 13.05 -12.99
CA SER A 171 10.25 11.90 -12.21
C SER A 171 8.98 12.18 -11.39
N LEU A 172 8.89 13.35 -10.77
CA LEU A 172 7.70 13.80 -10.05
C LEU A 172 6.50 13.97 -11.00
N GLY A 173 6.73 14.59 -12.16
CA GLY A 173 5.71 14.73 -13.20
C GLY A 173 5.18 13.38 -13.67
N LEU A 174 6.07 12.40 -13.81
CA LEU A 174 5.72 11.03 -14.18
C LEU A 174 4.88 10.34 -13.10
N ILE A 175 5.20 10.53 -11.82
CA ILE A 175 4.44 9.98 -10.69
C ILE A 175 3.07 10.64 -10.58
N ALA A 176 3.01 11.98 -10.68
CA ALA A 176 1.77 12.75 -10.57
C ALA A 176 0.87 12.68 -11.81
N GLY A 177 1.36 12.15 -12.93
CA GLY A 177 0.62 12.10 -14.21
C GLY A 177 0.39 13.48 -14.85
N LYS A 178 1.11 14.52 -14.39
CA LYS A 178 1.02 15.90 -14.89
C LYS A 178 2.39 16.56 -14.85
N PRO A 179 2.72 17.50 -15.78
CA PRO A 179 3.99 18.18 -15.74
C PRO A 179 4.11 19.03 -14.47
N VAL A 180 5.25 18.95 -13.81
CA VAL A 180 5.62 19.81 -12.68
C VAL A 180 6.27 21.07 -13.22
N GLN A 181 5.64 22.23 -13.02
CA GLN A 181 6.24 23.52 -13.32
C GLN A 181 6.71 24.15 -12.00
N LEU A 182 7.96 24.54 -11.97
CA LEU A 182 8.53 25.32 -10.87
C LEU A 182 8.55 26.77 -11.34
N ASP A 183 7.80 27.63 -10.66
CA ASP A 183 7.82 29.06 -10.97
C ASP A 183 9.16 29.67 -10.55
N ASN A 184 10.01 29.95 -11.53
CA ASN A 184 11.31 30.59 -11.36
C ASN A 184 11.19 32.12 -11.18
N THR A 185 10.10 32.62 -10.61
CA THR A 185 9.98 34.02 -10.24
C THR A 185 10.72 34.26 -8.92
N GLY A 186 11.97 34.58 -9.01
CA GLY A 186 12.95 35.23 -8.11
C GLY A 186 12.66 35.48 -6.62
N GLY A 187 11.86 34.73 -5.96
CA GLY A 187 11.62 34.76 -4.52
C GLY A 187 11.29 33.36 -4.11
N GLY A 188 12.12 32.78 -3.27
CA GLY A 188 12.13 31.40 -2.81
C GLY A 188 10.79 30.67 -3.00
N ILE A 189 10.83 29.41 -3.37
CA ILE A 189 9.63 28.60 -3.56
C ILE A 189 8.80 28.70 -2.28
N GLU A 190 7.81 29.62 -2.29
CA GLU A 190 6.79 29.60 -1.25
C GLU A 190 6.12 28.23 -1.27
N ALA A 191 5.59 27.79 -0.12
CA ALA A 191 4.96 26.49 0.10
C ALA A 191 3.76 26.17 -0.81
N SER A 192 3.55 26.96 -1.85
CA SER A 192 2.55 26.84 -2.93
C SER A 192 3.12 26.20 -4.19
N GLY A 193 4.07 25.27 -4.07
CA GLY A 193 4.43 24.38 -5.18
C GLY A 193 3.16 23.71 -5.74
N PRO A 194 3.17 23.30 -7.03
CA PRO A 194 1.99 22.72 -7.66
C PRO A 194 1.46 21.59 -6.77
N ASP A 195 0.17 21.63 -6.44
CA ASP A 195 -0.47 20.56 -5.67
C ASP A 195 -0.36 19.25 -6.45
N LEU A 196 0.68 18.50 -6.13
CA LEU A 196 0.95 17.21 -6.77
C LEU A 196 0.10 16.08 -6.17
N GLY A 197 -0.60 16.35 -5.06
CA GLY A 197 -1.20 15.31 -4.26
C GLY A 197 -0.16 14.54 -3.43
N TYR A 198 -0.61 13.62 -2.60
CA TYR A 198 0.26 12.78 -1.77
C TYR A 198 0.51 11.42 -2.44
N HIS A 199 1.78 11.09 -2.69
CA HIS A 199 2.23 9.89 -3.38
C HIS A 199 3.16 9.03 -2.50
N GLY A 200 2.80 8.78 -1.25
CA GLY A 200 3.65 8.08 -0.27
C GLY A 200 4.03 6.63 -0.63
N SER A 201 3.37 6.03 -1.64
CA SER A 201 3.74 4.73 -2.22
C SER A 201 4.65 4.84 -3.44
N ALA A 202 5.08 6.06 -3.81
CA ALA A 202 5.98 6.26 -4.92
C ALA A 202 7.41 6.55 -4.43
N ALA A 203 8.39 6.08 -5.20
CA ALA A 203 9.79 6.31 -4.95
C ALA A 203 10.54 6.61 -6.25
N VAL A 204 11.58 7.44 -6.15
CA VAL A 204 12.53 7.70 -7.24
C VAL A 204 13.86 7.09 -6.87
N ILE A 205 14.41 6.27 -7.73
CA ILE A 205 15.80 5.79 -7.66
C ILE A 205 16.61 6.66 -8.64
N LEU A 206 17.45 7.50 -8.09
CA LEU A 206 18.21 8.50 -8.84
C LEU A 206 19.64 8.00 -9.03
N LEU A 207 20.03 7.73 -10.26
CA LEU A 207 21.36 7.21 -10.61
C LEU A 207 22.17 8.34 -11.24
N SER A 208 23.16 8.88 -10.54
CA SER A 208 23.98 10.01 -10.99
C SER A 208 25.32 10.02 -10.26
N ASP A 209 26.31 10.74 -10.80
CA ASP A 209 27.52 11.12 -10.08
C ASP A 209 27.34 12.39 -9.22
N GLY A 210 26.13 12.97 -9.19
CA GLY A 210 25.82 14.14 -8.37
C GLY A 210 26.25 15.47 -8.94
N GLU A 211 26.98 15.50 -10.05
CA GLU A 211 27.30 16.78 -10.71
C GLU A 211 26.02 17.47 -11.17
N ASN A 212 25.91 18.77 -10.93
CA ASN A 212 24.78 19.57 -11.42
C ASN A 212 25.30 20.85 -12.06
N THR A 213 25.05 21.01 -13.35
CA THR A 213 25.53 22.12 -14.14
C THR A 213 24.45 23.08 -14.63
N ALA A 214 23.19 22.77 -14.35
CA ALA A 214 22.04 23.54 -14.84
C ALA A 214 20.83 23.53 -13.89
N ASP A 215 20.03 24.58 -14.01
CA ASP A 215 18.75 24.73 -13.27
C ASP A 215 17.70 23.69 -13.63
N PRO A 216 16.75 23.42 -12.72
CA PRO A 216 16.55 24.00 -11.38
C PRO A 216 17.48 23.41 -10.31
N ASP A 217 17.61 24.11 -9.16
CA ASP A 217 18.33 23.59 -8.00
C ASP A 217 17.73 22.24 -7.55
N PRO A 218 18.53 21.14 -7.51
CA PRO A 218 18.04 19.83 -7.12
C PRO A 218 17.42 19.79 -5.71
N LEU A 219 17.91 20.59 -4.77
CA LEU A 219 17.41 20.62 -3.40
C LEU A 219 16.02 21.25 -3.31
N GLU A 220 15.76 22.28 -4.10
CA GLU A 220 14.44 22.90 -4.18
C GLU A 220 13.41 21.90 -4.75
N VAL A 221 13.79 21.16 -5.80
CA VAL A 221 12.91 20.11 -6.36
C VAL A 221 12.73 18.95 -5.38
N ALA A 222 13.75 18.61 -4.60
CA ALA A 222 13.68 17.59 -3.55
C ALA A 222 12.70 18.00 -2.43
N LYS A 223 12.60 19.29 -2.07
CA LYS A 223 11.58 19.79 -1.14
C LYS A 223 10.15 19.55 -1.67
N VAL A 224 9.93 19.79 -2.97
CA VAL A 224 8.64 19.48 -3.61
C VAL A 224 8.33 17.98 -3.56
N ALA A 225 9.33 17.12 -3.81
CA ALA A 225 9.20 15.67 -3.68
C ALA A 225 8.80 15.27 -2.26
N SER A 226 9.45 15.86 -1.25
CA SER A 226 9.17 15.63 0.17
C SER A 226 7.72 16.00 0.53
N THR A 227 7.25 17.16 0.07
CA THR A 227 5.87 17.61 0.28
C THR A 227 4.86 16.66 -0.36
N ALA A 228 5.17 16.12 -1.54
CA ALA A 228 4.35 15.11 -2.21
C ALA A 228 4.48 13.70 -1.60
N GLY A 229 5.29 13.52 -0.55
CA GLY A 229 5.52 12.23 0.09
C GLY A 229 6.37 11.25 -0.73
N VAL A 230 7.01 11.72 -1.81
CA VAL A 230 7.87 10.90 -2.68
C VAL A 230 9.27 10.82 -2.10
N LYS A 231 9.73 9.60 -1.84
CA LYS A 231 11.10 9.35 -1.37
C LYS A 231 12.06 9.26 -2.55
N ILE A 232 13.22 9.89 -2.43
CA ILE A 232 14.29 9.78 -3.42
C ILE A 232 15.43 8.97 -2.81
N TYR A 233 15.88 7.96 -3.54
CA TYR A 233 17.02 7.10 -3.21
C TYR A 233 18.14 7.37 -4.19
N PRO A 234 19.04 8.32 -3.90
CA PRO A 234 20.18 8.58 -4.75
C PRO A 234 21.19 7.44 -4.66
N ILE A 235 21.65 7.00 -5.80
CA ILE A 235 22.75 6.05 -5.97
C ILE A 235 23.90 6.81 -6.63
N GLY A 236 24.94 7.10 -5.85
CA GLY A 236 26.15 7.75 -6.35
C GLY A 236 26.96 6.77 -7.20
N ILE A 237 27.18 7.13 -8.46
CA ILE A 237 27.89 6.30 -9.43
C ILE A 237 29.21 6.96 -9.75
N GLY A 238 30.31 6.27 -9.45
CA GLY A 238 31.67 6.76 -9.70
C GLY A 238 32.52 6.81 -8.44
N SER A 239 33.69 7.36 -8.57
CA SER A 239 34.66 7.51 -7.49
C SER A 239 34.71 8.95 -6.97
N PRO A 240 34.74 9.15 -5.62
CA PRO A 240 34.98 10.48 -5.04
C PRO A 240 36.35 11.08 -5.40
N GLN A 241 37.33 10.23 -5.71
CA GLN A 241 38.66 10.66 -6.17
C GLN A 241 38.61 11.25 -7.56
N GLY A 242 37.52 11.05 -8.29
CA GLY A 242 37.35 11.52 -9.63
C GLY A 242 38.11 10.69 -10.68
N THR A 243 37.76 10.93 -11.92
CA THR A 243 38.45 10.39 -13.08
C THR A 243 38.51 11.42 -14.19
N VAL A 244 39.50 11.30 -15.09
CA VAL A 244 39.66 12.20 -16.23
C VAL A 244 39.13 11.55 -17.49
N LEU A 245 38.07 12.13 -18.04
CA LEU A 245 37.49 11.73 -19.31
C LEU A 245 38.13 12.49 -20.48
N ARG A 246 38.32 11.86 -21.61
CA ARG A 246 38.65 12.51 -22.88
C ARG A 246 37.40 12.53 -23.76
N ILE A 247 36.84 13.73 -23.94
CA ILE A 247 35.67 13.97 -24.77
C ILE A 247 36.07 14.95 -25.86
N ASP A 248 35.99 14.54 -27.12
CA ASP A 248 36.28 15.38 -28.30
C ASP A 248 37.64 16.08 -28.24
N GLY A 249 38.64 15.40 -27.67
CA GLY A 249 40.01 15.96 -27.52
C GLY A 249 40.23 16.77 -26.24
N PHE A 250 39.21 17.08 -25.47
CA PHE A 250 39.29 17.76 -24.19
C PHE A 250 39.39 16.78 -23.01
N GLN A 251 40.12 17.17 -21.99
CA GLN A 251 40.18 16.46 -20.73
C GLN A 251 39.20 17.09 -19.76
N VAL A 252 38.19 16.33 -19.36
CA VAL A 252 37.17 16.75 -18.38
C VAL A 252 37.34 15.90 -17.12
N ALA A 253 37.62 16.54 -16.00
CA ALA A 253 37.63 15.88 -14.71
C ALA A 253 36.16 15.73 -14.23
N THR A 254 35.79 14.56 -13.80
CA THR A 254 34.48 14.27 -13.18
C THR A 254 34.69 13.54 -11.86
N ALA A 255 34.00 13.96 -10.82
CA ALA A 255 34.05 13.35 -9.50
C ALA A 255 32.63 13.15 -8.95
N LEU A 256 32.47 12.17 -8.08
CA LEU A 256 31.20 11.93 -7.40
C LEU A 256 30.97 13.00 -6.33
N ASP A 257 29.87 13.77 -6.46
CA ASP A 257 29.40 14.69 -5.41
C ASP A 257 28.44 13.97 -4.49
N GLU A 258 29.01 13.33 -3.48
CA GLU A 258 28.19 12.61 -2.48
C GLU A 258 27.39 13.53 -1.58
N ASP A 259 27.88 14.74 -1.32
CA ASP A 259 27.24 15.66 -0.37
C ASP A 259 25.90 16.15 -0.89
N LEU A 260 25.80 16.51 -2.15
CA LEU A 260 24.55 16.89 -2.79
C LEU A 260 23.55 15.73 -2.79
N LEU A 261 24.01 14.52 -3.16
CA LEU A 261 23.16 13.34 -3.19
C LEU A 261 22.64 12.95 -1.79
N ARG A 262 23.46 13.07 -0.75
CA ARG A 262 23.07 12.86 0.65
C ARG A 262 22.03 13.89 1.11
N GLN A 263 22.18 15.15 0.72
CA GLN A 263 21.23 16.20 1.05
C GLN A 263 19.86 15.94 0.39
N ILE A 264 19.81 15.51 -0.88
CA ILE A 264 18.59 15.12 -1.58
C ILE A 264 17.91 13.95 -0.84
N ALA A 265 18.68 12.92 -0.47
CA ALA A 265 18.16 11.78 0.28
C ALA A 265 17.54 12.20 1.62
N SER A 266 18.27 13.00 2.41
CA SER A 266 17.80 13.45 3.73
C SER A 266 16.56 14.33 3.65
N THR A 267 16.48 15.22 2.65
CA THR A 267 15.33 16.11 2.41
C THR A 267 14.05 15.32 2.12
N THR A 268 14.17 14.17 1.46
CA THR A 268 13.02 13.36 1.03
C THR A 268 12.76 12.12 1.91
N ASN A 269 13.41 12.02 3.07
CA ASN A 269 13.37 10.83 3.94
C ASN A 269 13.75 9.53 3.18
N GLY A 270 14.60 9.66 2.16
CA GLY A 270 15.24 8.57 1.45
C GLY A 270 16.57 8.18 2.10
N LYS A 271 17.33 7.37 1.37
CA LYS A 271 18.66 6.94 1.79
C LYS A 271 19.63 7.02 0.63
N TYR A 272 20.81 7.60 0.86
CA TYR A 272 21.90 7.62 -0.09
C TYR A 272 22.65 6.29 -0.10
N PHE A 273 23.08 5.85 -1.28
CA PHE A 273 23.89 4.67 -1.49
C PHE A 273 25.08 5.01 -2.39
N ALA A 274 26.26 4.57 -2.00
CA ALA A 274 27.44 4.65 -2.85
C ALA A 274 27.61 3.35 -3.63
N ALA A 275 27.83 3.45 -4.94
CA ALA A 275 28.11 2.31 -5.80
C ALA A 275 29.51 2.48 -6.40
N ALA A 276 30.50 2.00 -5.66
CA ALA A 276 31.89 2.02 -6.09
C ALA A 276 32.21 0.90 -7.14
N ASP A 277 31.35 -0.10 -7.25
CA ASP A 277 31.47 -1.19 -8.19
C ASP A 277 30.10 -1.72 -8.65
N SER A 278 30.07 -2.50 -9.72
CA SER A 278 28.83 -3.08 -10.27
C SER A 278 28.14 -4.08 -9.33
N ALA A 279 28.90 -4.76 -8.47
CA ALA A 279 28.36 -5.68 -7.46
C ALA A 279 27.76 -4.90 -6.28
N GLY A 280 28.36 -3.77 -5.90
CA GLY A 280 27.82 -2.81 -4.94
C GLY A 280 26.47 -2.26 -5.41
N LEU A 281 26.38 -1.85 -6.67
CA LEU A 281 25.17 -1.33 -7.27
C LEU A 281 24.01 -2.36 -7.23
N SER A 282 24.28 -3.62 -7.50
CA SER A 282 23.26 -4.68 -7.37
C SER A 282 22.78 -4.85 -5.93
N ARG A 283 23.68 -4.82 -4.95
CA ARG A 283 23.34 -4.90 -3.51
C ARG A 283 22.51 -3.72 -3.03
N VAL A 284 22.78 -2.53 -3.57
CA VAL A 284 22.00 -1.32 -3.27
C VAL A 284 20.52 -1.53 -3.61
N TYR A 285 20.23 -2.02 -4.80
CA TYR A 285 18.85 -2.31 -5.20
C TYR A 285 18.16 -3.34 -4.30
N ASP A 286 18.89 -4.31 -3.75
CA ASP A 286 18.36 -5.28 -2.80
C ASP A 286 18.05 -4.66 -1.43
N SER A 287 18.77 -3.61 -1.06
CA SER A 287 18.62 -2.92 0.23
C SER A 287 17.58 -1.80 0.22
N ILE A 288 17.09 -1.38 -0.96
CA ILE A 288 16.03 -0.38 -1.07
C ILE A 288 14.74 -1.02 -0.56
N ASP A 289 14.44 -0.78 0.70
CA ASP A 289 13.15 -1.09 1.30
C ASP A 289 12.13 -0.08 0.77
N LEU A 290 11.49 -0.45 -0.34
CA LEU A 290 10.36 0.29 -0.85
C LEU A 290 9.28 0.20 0.22
N ALA A 291 9.13 1.28 1.00
CA ALA A 291 8.17 1.35 2.10
C ALA A 291 6.78 1.03 1.55
N TRP A 292 6.36 -0.20 1.76
CA TRP A 292 5.06 -0.69 1.39
C TRP A 292 4.02 0.10 2.17
N THR A 293 3.17 0.81 1.49
CA THR A 293 2.01 1.43 2.13
C THR A 293 1.12 0.30 2.64
N VAL A 294 1.05 0.18 3.95
CA VAL A 294 0.09 -0.70 4.58
C VAL A 294 -1.28 -0.04 4.42
N GLU A 295 -1.93 -0.32 3.31
CA GLU A 295 -3.30 0.12 3.12
C GLU A 295 -4.21 -0.80 3.94
N SER A 296 -4.85 -0.24 4.96
CA SER A 296 -5.83 -0.96 5.76
C SER A 296 -7.09 -1.17 4.92
N THR A 297 -7.19 -2.31 4.26
CA THR A 297 -8.40 -2.68 3.53
C THR A 297 -9.47 -3.11 4.53
N ARG A 298 -10.65 -2.48 4.46
CA ARG A 298 -11.80 -2.89 5.25
C ARG A 298 -12.45 -4.12 4.61
N ILE A 299 -12.35 -5.25 5.28
CA ILE A 299 -12.97 -6.50 4.84
C ILE A 299 -14.29 -6.67 5.60
N GLU A 300 -15.38 -6.95 4.86
CA GLU A 300 -16.65 -7.29 5.47
C GLU A 300 -16.61 -8.70 6.05
N VAL A 301 -16.89 -8.81 7.35
CA VAL A 301 -16.93 -10.10 8.05
C VAL A 301 -18.35 -10.63 8.24
N THR A 302 -19.32 -10.08 7.52
CA THR A 302 -20.75 -10.46 7.55
C THR A 302 -20.96 -11.96 7.34
N GLY A 303 -20.15 -12.59 6.48
CA GLY A 303 -20.23 -14.04 6.21
C GLY A 303 -19.99 -14.91 7.44
N LEU A 304 -19.08 -14.50 8.34
CA LEU A 304 -18.82 -15.22 9.60
C LEU A 304 -20.03 -15.18 10.53
N PHE A 305 -20.70 -14.02 10.65
CA PHE A 305 -21.89 -13.86 11.47
C PHE A 305 -23.07 -14.67 10.88
N ALA A 306 -23.23 -14.66 9.55
CA ALA A 306 -24.25 -15.45 8.87
C ALA A 306 -24.04 -16.95 9.06
N ALA A 307 -22.81 -17.45 8.89
CA ALA A 307 -22.49 -18.86 9.11
C ALA A 307 -22.72 -19.30 10.57
N THR A 308 -22.31 -18.45 11.53
CA THR A 308 -22.53 -18.71 12.97
C THR A 308 -24.01 -18.75 13.31
N ALA A 309 -24.80 -17.80 12.78
CA ALA A 309 -26.24 -17.76 12.99
C ALA A 309 -26.93 -19.02 12.40
N ALA A 310 -26.54 -19.42 11.18
CA ALA A 310 -27.07 -20.63 10.54
C ALA A 310 -26.75 -21.89 11.35
N LEU A 311 -25.54 -22.02 11.87
CA LEU A 311 -25.15 -23.16 12.72
C LEU A 311 -25.95 -23.20 14.01
N LEU A 312 -26.17 -22.05 14.67
CA LEU A 312 -26.97 -21.95 15.87
C LEU A 312 -28.44 -22.31 15.61
N LEU A 313 -29.01 -21.92 14.46
CA LEU A 313 -30.37 -22.29 14.04
C LEU A 313 -30.50 -23.79 13.81
N LEU A 314 -29.52 -24.39 13.13
CA LEU A 314 -29.50 -25.85 12.91
C LEU A 314 -29.40 -26.61 14.24
N LEU A 315 -28.58 -26.16 15.17
CA LEU A 315 -28.45 -26.72 16.51
C LEU A 315 -29.78 -26.58 17.30
N ALA A 316 -30.41 -25.41 17.24
CA ALA A 316 -31.68 -25.18 17.91
C ALA A 316 -32.79 -26.10 17.36
N ALA A 317 -32.86 -26.23 16.02
CA ALA A 317 -33.82 -27.11 15.35
C ALA A 317 -33.56 -28.60 15.67
N GLY A 318 -32.31 -29.06 15.59
CA GLY A 318 -31.90 -30.43 15.91
C GLY A 318 -32.20 -30.81 17.35
N LEU A 319 -31.86 -29.92 18.32
CA LEU A 319 -32.20 -30.17 19.74
C LEU A 319 -33.70 -30.17 19.99
N SER A 320 -34.45 -29.29 19.33
CA SER A 320 -35.90 -29.24 19.44
C SER A 320 -36.54 -30.55 18.91
N PHE A 321 -36.07 -31.02 17.75
CA PHE A 321 -36.52 -32.27 17.18
C PHE A 321 -36.16 -33.47 18.06
N ALA A 322 -34.91 -33.56 18.52
CA ALA A 322 -34.43 -34.68 19.35
C ALA A 322 -35.16 -34.79 20.70
N TRP A 323 -35.53 -33.65 21.33
CA TRP A 323 -36.15 -33.66 22.66
C TRP A 323 -37.67 -33.60 22.64
N PHE A 324 -38.28 -33.06 21.61
CA PHE A 324 -39.74 -32.79 21.59
C PHE A 324 -40.44 -33.34 20.34
N GLY A 325 -39.71 -33.99 19.40
CA GLY A 325 -40.23 -34.56 18.17
C GLY A 325 -40.86 -33.54 17.21
N ARG A 326 -40.57 -32.26 17.38
CA ARG A 326 -41.08 -31.17 16.55
C ARG A 326 -40.05 -30.04 16.43
N VAL A 327 -40.03 -29.41 15.29
CA VAL A 327 -39.27 -28.17 15.08
C VAL A 327 -40.08 -27.04 15.69
N ILE A 328 -39.40 -26.07 16.33
CA ILE A 328 -39.98 -24.94 17.08
C ILE A 328 -41.05 -24.20 16.28
#